data_e7183b928026a2366782333960863126
#
_entry.id   e7183b928026a2366782333960863126
#
_cell.length_a   1.000
_cell.length_b   1.000
_cell.length_c   1.000
_cell.angle_alpha   90.00
_cell.angle_beta   90.00
_cell.angle_gamma   90.00
#
_symmetry.space_group_name_H-M   'P 1'
#
loop_
_entity.id
_entity.type
_entity.pdbx_description
1 polymer ?
#
loop_
_entity_poly.entity_id
_entity_poly.type
_entity_poly.pdbx_seq_one_letter_code
_entity_poly.pdbx_strand_id
1 'polypeptide(L)'
;MTGRETEIAQVPALTACCWEAVALDREGVAAVERLAIETHPEAAIIRTCQRIEAYTLASCDCPAPTHREGLDALRHLTEVAAGLHSAVLGEAQILGQSRRAFDDADGPLLGLGRTAVAAARALRAETEFDSHAGHLLDRGLSLSGIAPSGRLLVLGTGVMARLVAQRGEAIGFDEVLVAGRRPPRQPIAGAYLPLAGIGRTGPVTVVAGCLGSAANVIALEALPPAELVLDLGTPRNFAGGAEARVVTIADLLSDEAGRPHSVARRGALRERLHTLLDRELASRRETASTPVGALRASVERARRRELARIAARHPEIPPKTLDALTRSLVNRILHEPTERLRALGEGSELARELAALFGEGE
;
A
#
# COMPACT_ATOMS: atom_id res chain seq x y z
N MET A 1 -6.52 29.98 -17.85
CA MET A 1 -6.15 28.59 -18.10
C MET A 1 -4.72 28.61 -18.61
N THR A 2 -3.79 28.32 -17.75
CA THR A 2 -2.36 28.47 -17.98
C THR A 2 -1.80 27.18 -18.59
N GLY A 3 -0.83 27.30 -19.51
CA GLY A 3 -0.23 26.22 -20.30
C GLY A 3 0.33 24.99 -19.54
N ARG A 4 0.19 24.92 -18.21
CA ARG A 4 0.52 23.74 -17.40
C ARG A 4 -0.55 22.65 -17.42
N GLU A 5 -1.82 22.99 -17.66
CA GLU A 5 -2.92 21.99 -17.72
C GLU A 5 -2.93 21.21 -19.04
N THR A 6 -2.40 21.77 -20.11
CA THR A 6 -2.40 21.13 -21.45
C THR A 6 -1.25 20.11 -21.62
N GLU A 7 -0.17 20.21 -20.84
CA GLU A 7 0.99 19.30 -20.92
C GLU A 7 0.82 17.98 -20.13
N ILE A 8 -0.14 17.93 -19.21
CA ILE A 8 -0.39 16.75 -18.33
C ILE A 8 -1.24 15.69 -19.04
N ALA A 9 -1.75 15.95 -20.24
CA ALA A 9 -2.79 15.19 -20.93
C ALA A 9 -2.39 13.80 -21.50
N GLN A 10 -1.28 13.20 -21.11
CA GLN A 10 -0.86 11.85 -21.59
C GLN A 10 -0.52 10.87 -20.49
N VAL A 11 -1.25 10.90 -19.37
CA VAL A 11 -1.32 9.73 -18.51
C VAL A 11 -2.24 8.73 -19.20
N PRO A 12 -1.81 7.47 -19.46
CA PRO A 12 -2.72 6.44 -19.98
C PRO A 12 -4.00 6.39 -19.15
N ALA A 13 -5.11 5.95 -19.75
CA ALA A 13 -6.41 5.83 -19.08
C ALA A 13 -6.30 4.86 -17.89
N LEU A 14 -5.76 5.35 -16.76
CA LEU A 14 -5.70 4.61 -15.51
C LEU A 14 -7.04 4.76 -14.81
N THR A 15 -7.66 3.66 -14.43
CA THR A 15 -8.86 3.65 -13.58
C THR A 15 -8.52 3.01 -12.25
N ALA A 16 -8.95 3.63 -11.15
CA ALA A 16 -8.87 3.09 -9.80
C ALA A 16 -10.28 2.86 -9.27
N CYS A 17 -10.59 1.62 -8.90
CA CYS A 17 -11.82 1.21 -8.26
C CYS A 17 -11.52 0.96 -6.79
N CYS A 18 -12.15 1.73 -5.88
CA CYS A 18 -11.75 1.79 -4.47
C CYS A 18 -12.90 1.34 -3.56
N TRP A 19 -12.59 0.44 -2.63
CA TRP A 19 -13.47 -0.01 -1.55
C TRP A 19 -12.82 0.25 -0.19
N GLU A 20 -13.58 0.83 0.71
CA GLU A 20 -13.15 0.98 2.11
C GLU A 20 -13.40 -0.33 2.86
N ALA A 21 -12.35 -0.89 3.48
CA ALA A 21 -12.42 -2.14 4.21
C ALA A 21 -12.59 -1.95 5.73
N VAL A 22 -12.43 -0.73 6.23
CA VAL A 22 -12.41 -0.42 7.68
C VAL A 22 -13.73 -0.77 8.37
N ALA A 23 -14.86 -0.59 7.68
CA ALA A 23 -16.19 -0.87 8.22
C ALA A 23 -16.66 -2.31 7.95
N LEU A 24 -15.90 -3.10 7.18
CA LEU A 24 -16.28 -4.45 6.80
C LEU A 24 -15.81 -5.47 7.85
N ASP A 25 -16.63 -6.49 8.05
CA ASP A 25 -16.21 -7.70 8.72
C ASP A 25 -15.34 -8.57 7.80
N ARG A 26 -14.91 -9.72 8.29
CA ARG A 26 -14.03 -10.63 7.53
C ARG A 26 -14.68 -11.17 6.26
N GLU A 27 -15.96 -11.49 6.31
CA GLU A 27 -16.70 -12.03 5.17
C GLU A 27 -16.87 -10.94 4.10
N GLY A 28 -17.20 -9.72 4.51
CA GLY A 28 -17.29 -8.54 3.65
C GLY A 28 -15.96 -8.22 2.96
N VAL A 29 -14.84 -8.23 3.70
CA VAL A 29 -13.50 -8.03 3.10
C VAL A 29 -13.19 -9.11 2.07
N ALA A 30 -13.46 -10.39 2.37
CA ALA A 30 -13.24 -11.49 1.44
C ALA A 30 -14.16 -11.43 0.21
N ALA A 31 -15.41 -10.98 0.39
CA ALA A 31 -16.34 -10.78 -0.71
C ALA A 31 -15.89 -9.66 -1.66
N VAL A 32 -15.48 -8.53 -1.12
CA VAL A 32 -14.96 -7.40 -1.91
C VAL A 32 -13.68 -7.79 -2.64
N GLU A 33 -12.79 -8.53 -1.99
CA GLU A 33 -11.55 -9.01 -2.62
C GLU A 33 -11.84 -9.94 -3.81
N ARG A 34 -12.74 -10.90 -3.63
CA ARG A 34 -13.18 -11.77 -4.75
C ARG A 34 -13.79 -10.97 -5.89
N LEU A 35 -14.69 -10.04 -5.57
CA LEU A 35 -15.31 -9.17 -6.56
C LEU A 35 -14.27 -8.37 -7.35
N ALA A 36 -13.29 -7.76 -6.66
CA ALA A 36 -12.22 -6.99 -7.29
C ALA A 36 -11.39 -7.85 -8.25
N ILE A 37 -11.05 -9.10 -7.86
CA ILE A 37 -10.27 -10.02 -8.69
C ILE A 37 -11.10 -10.51 -9.89
N GLU A 38 -12.36 -10.89 -9.68
CA GLU A 38 -13.24 -11.40 -10.74
C GLU A 38 -13.59 -10.33 -11.77
N THR A 39 -13.82 -9.10 -11.31
CA THR A 39 -14.16 -7.97 -12.20
C THR A 39 -12.94 -7.43 -12.93
N HIS A 40 -11.76 -7.52 -12.33
CA HIS A 40 -10.53 -6.94 -12.85
C HIS A 40 -9.37 -7.96 -12.88
N PRO A 41 -9.41 -9.00 -13.71
CA PRO A 41 -8.41 -10.08 -13.68
C PRO A 41 -6.98 -9.63 -14.03
N GLU A 42 -6.83 -8.51 -14.75
CA GLU A 42 -5.53 -7.95 -15.13
C GLU A 42 -5.12 -6.71 -14.30
N ALA A 43 -5.92 -6.35 -13.29
CA ALA A 43 -5.63 -5.18 -12.46
C ALA A 43 -4.50 -5.45 -11.46
N ALA A 44 -3.76 -4.40 -11.12
CA ALA A 44 -2.94 -4.38 -9.93
C ALA A 44 -3.84 -4.12 -8.71
N ILE A 45 -3.90 -5.07 -7.78
CA ILE A 45 -4.76 -4.98 -6.59
C ILE A 45 -3.92 -4.65 -5.36
N ILE A 46 -4.14 -3.47 -4.82
CA ILE A 46 -3.59 -3.07 -3.52
C ILE A 46 -4.58 -3.51 -2.44
N ARG A 47 -4.09 -4.32 -1.51
CA ARG A 47 -4.83 -4.73 -0.32
C ARG A 47 -4.09 -4.29 0.93
N THR A 48 -4.76 -3.46 1.71
CA THR A 48 -4.30 -3.03 3.02
C THR A 48 -5.35 -3.37 4.08
N CYS A 49 -5.06 -3.11 5.33
CA CYS A 49 -6.04 -3.26 6.40
C CYS A 49 -7.21 -2.26 6.30
N GLN A 50 -7.13 -1.22 5.48
CA GLN A 50 -8.13 -0.15 5.43
C GLN A 50 -8.88 -0.08 4.09
N ARG A 51 -8.33 -0.66 3.02
CA ARG A 51 -8.87 -0.55 1.67
C ARG A 51 -8.47 -1.69 0.75
N ILE A 52 -9.30 -1.94 -0.22
CA ILE A 52 -9.03 -2.77 -1.39
C ILE A 52 -9.19 -1.87 -2.60
N GLU A 53 -8.18 -1.81 -3.45
CA GLU A 53 -8.18 -0.96 -4.63
C GLU A 53 -7.66 -1.74 -5.84
N ALA A 54 -8.42 -1.70 -6.94
CA ALA A 54 -8.05 -2.29 -8.22
C ALA A 54 -7.65 -1.18 -9.19
N TYR A 55 -6.47 -1.29 -9.78
CA TYR A 55 -5.94 -0.35 -10.77
C TYR A 55 -5.82 -1.04 -12.12
N THR A 56 -6.50 -0.49 -13.12
CA THR A 56 -6.56 -1.04 -14.49
C THR A 56 -6.40 0.06 -15.54
N LEU A 57 -6.07 -0.32 -16.78
CA LEU A 57 -6.05 0.58 -17.93
C LEU A 57 -7.37 0.53 -18.72
N ALA A 58 -8.33 -0.24 -18.29
CA ALA A 58 -9.67 -0.30 -18.87
C ALA A 58 -10.62 0.63 -18.11
N SER A 59 -11.59 1.20 -18.81
CA SER A 59 -12.75 1.82 -18.16
C SER A 59 -13.53 0.78 -17.35
N CYS A 60 -14.13 1.19 -16.25
CA CYS A 60 -14.84 0.27 -15.37
C CYS A 60 -16.12 0.88 -14.80
N ASP A 61 -17.21 0.08 -14.88
CA ASP A 61 -18.50 0.35 -14.27
C ASP A 61 -18.80 -0.64 -13.13
N CYS A 62 -17.77 -1.16 -12.46
CA CYS A 62 -17.95 -2.10 -11.35
C CYS A 62 -18.62 -1.40 -10.14
N PRO A 63 -19.22 -2.16 -9.19
CA PRO A 63 -19.94 -1.58 -8.06
C PRO A 63 -19.00 -1.04 -6.95
N ALA A 64 -17.80 -0.57 -7.30
CA ALA A 64 -16.94 0.10 -6.34
C ALA A 64 -17.58 1.43 -5.90
N PRO A 65 -17.55 1.76 -4.60
CA PRO A 65 -18.13 3.02 -4.11
C PRO A 65 -17.46 4.27 -4.67
N THR A 66 -16.20 4.17 -5.07
CA THR A 66 -15.45 5.29 -5.62
C THR A 66 -14.64 4.85 -6.84
N HIS A 67 -14.78 5.62 -7.91
CA HIS A 67 -13.97 5.49 -9.12
C HIS A 67 -13.14 6.76 -9.32
N ARG A 68 -11.91 6.58 -9.79
CA ARG A 68 -11.01 7.67 -10.18
C ARG A 68 -10.40 7.35 -11.52
N GLU A 69 -10.09 8.37 -12.32
CA GLU A 69 -9.57 8.17 -13.66
C GLU A 69 -8.35 9.05 -13.94
N GLY A 70 -7.52 8.60 -14.87
CA GLY A 70 -6.38 9.34 -15.38
C GLY A 70 -5.41 9.83 -14.32
N LEU A 71 -5.12 11.12 -14.31
CA LEU A 71 -4.19 11.73 -13.36
C LEU A 71 -4.71 11.69 -11.93
N ASP A 72 -6.03 11.78 -11.70
CA ASP A 72 -6.60 11.66 -10.35
C ASP A 72 -6.37 10.26 -9.78
N ALA A 73 -6.58 9.21 -10.58
CA ALA A 73 -6.26 7.84 -10.19
C ALA A 73 -4.77 7.66 -9.86
N LEU A 74 -3.87 8.25 -10.65
CA LEU A 74 -2.42 8.16 -10.42
C LEU A 74 -1.99 8.94 -9.16
N ARG A 75 -2.55 10.12 -8.94
CA ARG A 75 -2.33 10.90 -7.71
C ARG A 75 -2.79 10.13 -6.49
N HIS A 76 -4.00 9.55 -6.55
CA HIS A 76 -4.55 8.73 -5.49
C HIS A 76 -3.65 7.50 -5.20
N LEU A 77 -3.23 6.76 -6.23
CA LEU A 77 -2.27 5.66 -6.07
C LEU A 77 -0.99 6.11 -5.35
N THR A 78 -0.48 7.28 -5.74
CA THR A 78 0.76 7.83 -5.15
C THR A 78 0.55 8.20 -3.68
N GLU A 79 -0.59 8.80 -3.33
CA GLU A 79 -0.98 9.12 -1.96
C GLU A 79 -1.15 7.86 -1.10
N VAL A 80 -1.77 6.81 -1.66
CA VAL A 80 -1.89 5.50 -1.01
C VAL A 80 -0.52 4.89 -0.77
N ALA A 81 0.35 4.85 -1.79
CA ALA A 81 1.69 4.31 -1.68
C ALA A 81 2.56 5.06 -0.66
N ALA A 82 2.36 6.37 -0.51
CA ALA A 82 3.02 7.20 0.50
C ALA A 82 2.46 7.00 1.92
N GLY A 83 1.30 6.35 2.07
CA GLY A 83 0.61 6.14 3.34
C GLY A 83 -0.15 7.39 3.83
N LEU A 84 -0.51 8.32 2.94
CA LEU A 84 -1.26 9.53 3.31
C LEU A 84 -2.73 9.23 3.65
N HIS A 85 -3.23 8.08 3.24
CA HIS A 85 -4.58 7.61 3.54
C HIS A 85 -4.64 6.59 4.69
N SER A 86 -3.51 6.38 5.38
CA SER A 86 -3.45 5.41 6.48
C SER A 86 -3.79 6.05 7.83
N ALA A 87 -4.26 5.22 8.77
CA ALA A 87 -4.46 5.61 10.16
C ALA A 87 -3.16 6.09 10.81
N VAL A 88 -2.05 5.43 10.44
CA VAL A 88 -0.71 5.89 10.76
C VAL A 88 -0.16 6.58 9.53
N LEU A 89 -0.04 7.92 9.61
CA LEU A 89 0.47 8.72 8.51
C LEU A 89 1.87 8.25 8.09
N GLY A 90 2.02 7.91 6.81
CA GLY A 90 3.29 7.41 6.28
C GLY A 90 3.63 5.98 6.72
N GLU A 91 2.66 5.10 6.96
CA GLU A 91 2.91 3.70 7.31
C GLU A 91 3.81 3.00 6.29
N ALA A 92 4.96 2.49 6.77
CA ALA A 92 6.00 1.93 5.89
C ALA A 92 5.56 0.66 5.13
N GLN A 93 4.61 -0.11 5.69
CA GLN A 93 4.16 -1.35 5.08
C GLN A 93 3.41 -1.12 3.77
N ILE A 94 2.69 0.01 3.65
CA ILE A 94 1.87 0.34 2.47
C ILE A 94 2.71 0.54 1.22
N LEU A 95 3.87 1.18 1.33
CA LEU A 95 4.80 1.33 0.21
C LEU A 95 5.21 -0.04 -0.36
N GLY A 96 5.50 -1.00 0.52
CA GLY A 96 5.83 -2.37 0.13
C GLY A 96 4.64 -3.14 -0.46
N GLN A 97 3.44 -2.93 0.06
CA GLN A 97 2.21 -3.52 -0.48
C GLN A 97 1.89 -2.96 -1.87
N SER A 98 1.95 -1.64 -2.04
CA SER A 98 1.75 -0.98 -3.33
C SER A 98 2.76 -1.48 -4.37
N ARG A 99 4.05 -1.56 -4.02
CA ARG A 99 5.05 -2.10 -4.93
C ARG A 99 4.70 -3.53 -5.38
N ARG A 100 4.40 -4.43 -4.44
CA ARG A 100 4.07 -5.83 -4.75
C ARG A 100 2.82 -5.98 -5.62
N ALA A 101 1.82 -5.12 -5.43
CA ALA A 101 0.60 -5.14 -6.25
C ALA A 101 0.89 -4.91 -7.73
N PHE A 102 1.95 -4.16 -8.05
CA PHE A 102 2.36 -3.88 -9.42
C PHE A 102 3.51 -4.76 -9.92
N ASP A 103 4.09 -5.63 -9.07
CA ASP A 103 5.20 -6.51 -9.50
C ASP A 103 4.74 -7.51 -10.60
N ASP A 104 3.46 -7.91 -10.59
CA ASP A 104 2.85 -8.79 -11.59
C ASP A 104 2.20 -8.04 -12.75
N ALA A 105 2.15 -6.70 -12.72
CA ALA A 105 1.57 -5.88 -13.78
C ALA A 105 2.54 -5.72 -14.94
N ASP A 106 2.00 -5.44 -16.13
CA ASP A 106 2.76 -5.25 -17.35
C ASP A 106 2.61 -3.85 -17.95
N GLY A 107 3.55 -3.50 -18.81
CA GLY A 107 3.52 -2.36 -19.65
C GLY A 107 3.26 -1.02 -19.00
N PRO A 108 2.30 -0.25 -19.49
CA PRO A 108 1.98 1.05 -18.95
C PRO A 108 1.53 0.98 -17.49
N LEU A 109 0.77 -0.04 -17.10
CA LEU A 109 0.30 -0.22 -15.73
C LEU A 109 1.47 -0.39 -14.75
N LEU A 110 2.42 -1.28 -15.05
CA LEU A 110 3.66 -1.42 -14.27
C LEU A 110 4.43 -0.10 -14.22
N GLY A 111 4.49 0.61 -15.36
CA GLY A 111 5.13 1.92 -15.45
C GLY A 111 4.54 2.93 -14.47
N LEU A 112 3.22 3.07 -14.45
CA LEU A 112 2.50 3.98 -13.54
C LEU A 112 2.70 3.58 -12.08
N GLY A 113 2.60 2.29 -11.75
CA GLY A 113 2.86 1.79 -10.41
C GLY A 113 4.29 2.13 -9.92
N ARG A 114 5.30 1.93 -10.78
CA ARG A 114 6.70 2.31 -10.46
C ARG A 114 6.87 3.81 -10.26
N THR A 115 6.20 4.63 -11.06
CA THR A 115 6.22 6.10 -10.90
C THR A 115 5.63 6.50 -9.56
N ALA A 116 4.46 6.00 -9.21
CA ALA A 116 3.81 6.27 -7.94
C ALA A 116 4.67 5.84 -6.74
N VAL A 117 5.24 4.65 -6.79
CA VAL A 117 6.14 4.12 -5.73
C VAL A 117 7.43 4.95 -5.63
N ALA A 118 7.99 5.42 -6.75
CA ALA A 118 9.20 6.26 -6.75
C ALA A 118 8.92 7.61 -6.09
N ALA A 119 7.85 8.30 -6.47
CA ALA A 119 7.44 9.57 -5.85
C ALA A 119 7.12 9.40 -4.35
N ALA A 120 6.41 8.33 -3.96
CA ALA A 120 6.14 8.02 -2.57
C ALA A 120 7.42 7.76 -1.76
N ARG A 121 8.41 7.09 -2.36
CA ARG A 121 9.72 6.86 -1.74
C ARG A 121 10.50 8.16 -1.59
N ALA A 122 10.46 9.05 -2.59
CA ALA A 122 11.12 10.36 -2.52
C ALA A 122 10.53 11.21 -1.38
N LEU A 123 9.19 11.26 -1.24
CA LEU A 123 8.55 11.94 -0.12
C LEU A 123 9.02 11.38 1.23
N ARG A 124 9.14 10.07 1.35
CA ARG A 124 9.59 9.41 2.58
C ARG A 124 11.04 9.71 2.92
N ALA A 125 11.89 9.91 1.92
CA ALA A 125 13.29 10.30 2.13
C ALA A 125 13.45 11.75 2.60
N GLU A 126 12.50 12.62 2.23
CA GLU A 126 12.49 14.04 2.62
C GLU A 126 11.71 14.32 3.91
N THR A 127 10.93 13.36 4.38
CA THR A 127 9.98 13.55 5.49
C THR A 127 10.24 12.51 6.58
N GLU A 128 10.47 12.97 7.78
CA GLU A 128 10.37 12.12 8.96
C GLU A 128 8.89 11.83 9.23
N PHE A 129 8.44 10.68 8.76
CA PHE A 129 7.16 10.17 9.18
C PHE A 129 7.29 9.60 10.58
N ASP A 130 6.52 10.16 11.47
CA ASP A 130 6.35 9.64 12.83
C ASP A 130 5.48 8.36 12.76
N SER A 131 6.05 7.35 12.12
CA SER A 131 5.36 6.11 11.71
C SER A 131 5.21 5.10 12.85
N HIS A 132 5.18 5.59 14.09
CA HIS A 132 5.02 4.71 15.23
C HIS A 132 3.54 4.34 15.41
N ALA A 133 3.20 3.13 15.07
CA ALA A 133 1.89 2.56 15.41
C ALA A 133 1.57 2.65 16.93
N GLY A 134 2.58 2.89 17.76
CA GLY A 134 2.44 3.27 19.17
C GLY A 134 1.55 4.49 19.39
N HIS A 135 1.53 5.45 18.47
CA HIS A 135 0.63 6.61 18.58
C HIS A 135 -0.87 6.23 18.50
N LEU A 136 -1.20 5.06 17.94
CA LEU A 136 -2.58 4.57 18.00
C LEU A 136 -3.00 4.27 19.45
N LEU A 137 -2.07 3.77 20.28
CA LEU A 137 -2.32 3.60 21.70
C LEU A 137 -2.55 4.95 22.39
N ASP A 138 -1.68 5.95 22.16
CA ASP A 138 -1.83 7.29 22.73
C ASP A 138 -3.17 7.92 22.36
N ARG A 139 -3.57 7.77 21.10
CA ARG A 139 -4.83 8.32 20.58
C ARG A 139 -6.03 7.60 21.17
N GLY A 140 -5.99 6.26 21.27
CA GLY A 140 -7.04 5.49 21.92
C GLY A 140 -7.24 5.88 23.38
N LEU A 141 -6.15 6.06 24.12
CA LEU A 141 -6.16 6.57 25.50
C LEU A 141 -6.73 7.97 25.58
N SER A 142 -6.28 8.90 24.72
CA SER A 142 -6.77 10.28 24.67
C SER A 142 -8.27 10.34 24.37
N LEU A 143 -8.75 9.58 23.38
CA LEU A 143 -10.15 9.52 22.99
C LEU A 143 -11.04 8.96 24.12
N SER A 144 -10.47 8.07 24.93
CA SER A 144 -11.18 7.40 26.02
C SER A 144 -11.06 8.15 27.34
N GLY A 145 -10.17 9.10 27.48
CA GLY A 145 -9.86 9.79 28.70
C GLY A 145 -9.20 8.88 29.77
N ILE A 146 -8.54 7.80 29.32
CA ILE A 146 -7.90 6.82 30.22
C ILE A 146 -6.41 7.15 30.32
N ALA A 147 -5.91 7.19 31.56
CA ALA A 147 -4.49 7.39 31.80
C ALA A 147 -3.67 6.09 31.55
N PRO A 148 -2.41 6.22 31.08
CA PRO A 148 -1.53 5.06 30.92
C PRO A 148 -1.02 4.57 32.29
N SER A 149 -1.80 3.75 32.97
CA SER A 149 -1.49 3.15 34.27
C SER A 149 -1.99 1.72 34.34
N GLY A 150 -1.56 0.96 35.33
CA GLY A 150 -1.96 -0.42 35.50
C GLY A 150 -1.42 -1.33 34.39
N ARG A 151 -2.26 -2.21 33.85
CA ARG A 151 -1.84 -3.26 32.92
C ARG A 151 -2.30 -2.99 31.48
N LEU A 152 -1.38 -3.15 30.54
CA LEU A 152 -1.66 -3.21 29.09
C LEU A 152 -1.55 -4.66 28.61
N LEU A 153 -2.61 -5.20 28.03
CA LEU A 153 -2.60 -6.50 27.35
C LEU A 153 -2.64 -6.31 25.84
N VAL A 154 -1.57 -6.68 25.16
CA VAL A 154 -1.45 -6.60 23.68
C VAL A 154 -1.68 -7.99 23.09
N LEU A 155 -2.69 -8.13 22.23
CA LEU A 155 -3.01 -9.37 21.54
C LEU A 155 -2.39 -9.39 20.14
N GLY A 156 -1.39 -10.23 19.94
CA GLY A 156 -0.62 -10.34 18.71
C GLY A 156 0.89 -10.31 18.99
N THR A 157 1.69 -10.82 18.05
CA THR A 157 3.16 -10.86 18.12
C THR A 157 3.83 -10.29 16.88
N GLY A 158 3.04 -9.57 16.06
CA GLY A 158 3.48 -8.91 14.83
C GLY A 158 4.12 -7.55 15.05
N VAL A 159 4.39 -6.84 13.95
CA VAL A 159 4.99 -5.49 13.98
C VAL A 159 4.16 -4.51 14.78
N MET A 160 2.84 -4.45 14.56
CA MET A 160 1.92 -3.58 15.28
C MET A 160 1.95 -3.84 16.78
N ALA A 161 1.82 -5.10 17.18
CA ALA A 161 1.86 -5.50 18.58
C ALA A 161 3.15 -5.08 19.29
N ARG A 162 4.29 -5.21 18.60
CA ARG A 162 5.60 -4.80 19.12
C ARG A 162 5.68 -3.31 19.37
N LEU A 163 5.20 -2.49 18.42
CA LEU A 163 5.22 -1.03 18.53
C LEU A 163 4.26 -0.55 19.64
N VAL A 164 3.08 -1.16 19.76
CA VAL A 164 2.12 -0.87 20.83
C VAL A 164 2.68 -1.26 22.19
N ALA A 165 3.29 -2.44 22.32
CA ALA A 165 3.91 -2.90 23.57
C ALA A 165 5.07 -1.98 24.00
N GLN A 166 5.98 -1.67 23.08
CA GLN A 166 7.08 -0.74 23.32
C GLN A 166 6.58 0.64 23.76
N ARG A 167 5.51 1.14 23.12
CA ARG A 167 4.92 2.42 23.49
C ARG A 167 4.28 2.35 24.87
N GLY A 168 3.60 1.24 25.21
CA GLY A 168 2.99 1.03 26.53
C GLY A 168 4.01 1.13 27.66
N GLU A 169 5.20 0.51 27.52
CA GLU A 169 6.28 0.66 28.50
C GLU A 169 6.76 2.12 28.57
N ALA A 170 6.93 2.76 27.41
CA ALA A 170 7.47 4.13 27.35
C ALA A 170 6.55 5.21 27.95
N ILE A 171 5.21 5.00 27.95
CA ILE A 171 4.23 5.97 28.46
C ILE A 171 3.80 5.71 29.89
N GLY A 172 4.25 4.62 30.52
CA GLY A 172 4.13 4.42 31.95
C GLY A 172 3.03 3.41 32.39
N PHE A 173 2.69 2.43 31.55
CA PHE A 173 1.96 1.26 32.07
C PHE A 173 2.84 0.48 33.04
N ASP A 174 2.25 0.05 34.17
CA ASP A 174 2.99 -0.65 35.23
C ASP A 174 3.44 -2.06 34.77
N GLU A 175 2.63 -2.69 33.91
CA GLU A 175 2.92 -4.00 33.35
C GLU A 175 2.41 -4.08 31.91
N VAL A 176 3.25 -4.59 31.00
CA VAL A 176 2.89 -4.89 29.61
C VAL A 176 2.90 -6.40 29.40
N LEU A 177 1.76 -6.93 29.01
CA LEU A 177 1.55 -8.34 28.68
C LEU A 177 1.33 -8.49 27.17
N VAL A 178 1.97 -9.47 26.56
CA VAL A 178 1.82 -9.73 25.13
C VAL A 178 1.33 -11.16 24.92
N ALA A 179 0.17 -11.33 24.28
CA ALA A 179 -0.42 -12.63 24.07
C ALA A 179 -0.44 -13.01 22.58
N GLY A 180 -0.11 -14.26 22.29
CA GLY A 180 -0.13 -14.78 20.94
C GLY A 180 -0.26 -16.29 20.86
N ARG A 181 -0.60 -16.83 19.68
CA ARG A 181 -0.66 -18.28 19.43
C ARG A 181 0.72 -18.94 19.46
N ARG A 182 1.76 -18.16 19.20
CA ARG A 182 3.17 -18.58 19.22
C ARG A 182 4.00 -17.47 19.83
N PRO A 183 5.10 -17.78 20.50
CA PRO A 183 6.06 -16.78 20.96
C PRO A 183 6.50 -15.85 19.83
N PRO A 184 6.84 -14.59 20.14
CA PRO A 184 7.33 -13.65 19.16
C PRO A 184 8.66 -14.12 18.56
N ARG A 185 8.81 -13.98 17.23
CA ARG A 185 10.07 -14.32 16.54
C ARG A 185 11.18 -13.30 16.75
N GLN A 186 10.83 -12.11 17.18
CA GLN A 186 11.76 -11.02 17.47
C GLN A 186 11.47 -10.51 18.88
N PRO A 187 12.44 -9.89 19.55
CA PRO A 187 12.22 -9.30 20.86
C PRO A 187 11.01 -8.35 20.87
N ILE A 188 10.18 -8.46 21.89
CA ILE A 188 9.01 -7.62 22.11
C ILE A 188 9.05 -7.14 23.56
N ALA A 189 8.62 -5.91 23.80
CA ALA A 189 8.48 -5.34 25.12
C ALA A 189 7.39 -6.08 25.92
N GLY A 190 7.57 -6.24 27.21
CA GLY A 190 6.61 -6.91 28.09
C GLY A 190 6.75 -8.43 28.20
N ALA A 191 5.92 -9.02 29.05
CA ALA A 191 5.91 -10.46 29.30
C ALA A 191 4.99 -11.20 28.33
N TYR A 192 5.51 -12.26 27.71
CA TYR A 192 4.72 -13.11 26.80
C TYR A 192 3.88 -14.13 27.57
N LEU A 193 2.65 -14.32 27.09
CA LEU A 193 1.77 -15.41 27.52
C LEU A 193 1.06 -16.05 26.32
N PRO A 194 0.69 -17.35 26.40
CA PRO A 194 -0.12 -17.98 25.37
C PRO A 194 -1.52 -17.34 25.29
N LEU A 195 -2.03 -17.17 24.06
CA LEU A 195 -3.36 -16.58 23.82
C LEU A 195 -4.50 -17.29 24.60
N ALA A 196 -4.39 -18.59 24.78
CA ALA A 196 -5.36 -19.36 25.57
C ALA A 196 -5.38 -19.02 27.10
N GLY A 197 -4.38 -18.27 27.56
CA GLY A 197 -4.25 -17.87 28.96
C GLY A 197 -4.81 -16.50 29.30
N ILE A 198 -5.27 -15.71 28.29
CA ILE A 198 -5.65 -14.30 28.50
C ILE A 198 -6.77 -14.10 29.53
N GLY A 199 -7.78 -14.98 29.57
CA GLY A 199 -8.87 -14.89 30.55
C GLY A 199 -8.44 -15.08 32.03
N ARG A 200 -7.18 -15.51 32.26
CA ARG A 200 -6.61 -15.72 33.62
C ARG A 200 -5.68 -14.58 34.06
N THR A 201 -5.49 -13.56 33.27
CA THR A 201 -4.57 -12.46 33.62
C THR A 201 -5.10 -11.53 34.69
N GLY A 202 -6.40 -11.66 35.08
CA GLY A 202 -7.07 -10.70 35.95
C GLY A 202 -7.36 -9.36 35.21
N PRO A 203 -7.93 -8.37 35.90
CA PRO A 203 -8.29 -7.09 35.31
C PRO A 203 -7.08 -6.38 34.70
N VAL A 204 -7.31 -5.72 33.57
CA VAL A 204 -6.32 -4.88 32.86
C VAL A 204 -6.93 -3.49 32.56
N THR A 205 -6.11 -2.47 32.43
CA THR A 205 -6.59 -1.13 32.05
C THR A 205 -6.93 -1.11 30.56
N VAL A 206 -6.06 -1.67 29.72
CA VAL A 206 -6.25 -1.66 28.26
C VAL A 206 -5.99 -3.03 27.65
N VAL A 207 -6.87 -3.45 26.76
CA VAL A 207 -6.63 -4.56 25.82
C VAL A 207 -6.41 -3.95 24.43
N ALA A 208 -5.27 -4.18 23.81
CA ALA A 208 -4.97 -3.74 22.44
C ALA A 208 -4.96 -4.93 21.47
N GLY A 209 -5.91 -5.02 20.57
CA GLY A 209 -6.02 -6.04 19.53
C GLY A 209 -5.14 -5.72 18.33
N CYS A 210 -4.07 -6.47 18.15
CA CYS A 210 -3.10 -6.32 17.05
C CYS A 210 -2.94 -7.65 16.27
N LEU A 211 -4.03 -8.41 16.13
CA LEU A 211 -4.03 -9.69 15.43
C LEU A 211 -4.03 -9.49 13.91
N GLY A 212 -3.38 -10.38 13.18
CA GLY A 212 -3.40 -10.35 11.73
C GLY A 212 -4.75 -10.82 11.15
N SER A 213 -5.01 -10.48 9.89
CA SER A 213 -6.27 -10.80 9.18
C SER A 213 -6.62 -12.29 9.14
N ALA A 214 -5.62 -13.18 9.26
CA ALA A 214 -5.82 -14.63 9.33
C ALA A 214 -6.14 -15.16 10.73
N ALA A 215 -6.18 -14.30 11.78
CA ALA A 215 -6.52 -14.71 13.13
C ALA A 215 -8.05 -14.88 13.28
N ASN A 216 -8.49 -15.77 14.16
CA ASN A 216 -9.92 -15.85 14.50
C ASN A 216 -10.33 -14.61 15.28
N VAL A 217 -11.58 -14.20 15.09
CA VAL A 217 -12.22 -13.16 15.90
C VAL A 217 -12.34 -13.68 17.34
N ILE A 218 -12.00 -12.84 18.31
CA ILE A 218 -12.10 -13.16 19.74
C ILE A 218 -13.40 -12.53 20.26
N ALA A 219 -14.19 -13.30 20.97
CA ALA A 219 -15.36 -12.77 21.66
C ALA A 219 -14.91 -11.79 22.76
N LEU A 220 -15.56 -10.64 22.87
CA LEU A 220 -15.22 -9.65 23.89
C LEU A 220 -15.38 -10.21 25.30
N GLU A 221 -16.32 -11.12 25.51
CA GLU A 221 -16.59 -11.81 26.75
C GLU A 221 -15.44 -12.79 27.17
N ALA A 222 -14.58 -13.16 26.22
CA ALA A 222 -13.41 -13.99 26.49
C ALA A 222 -12.18 -13.18 26.94
N LEU A 223 -12.26 -11.86 26.89
CA LEU A 223 -11.21 -10.95 27.37
C LEU A 223 -11.27 -10.85 28.90
N PRO A 224 -10.14 -10.52 29.54
CA PRO A 224 -10.18 -10.10 30.94
C PRO A 224 -10.99 -8.80 31.08
N PRO A 225 -11.53 -8.49 32.25
CA PRO A 225 -12.16 -7.19 32.51
C PRO A 225 -11.18 -6.06 32.15
N ALA A 226 -11.65 -5.11 31.35
CA ALA A 226 -10.83 -4.00 30.84
C ALA A 226 -11.62 -2.69 30.84
N GLU A 227 -10.94 -1.58 31.11
CA GLU A 227 -11.55 -0.23 30.99
C GLU A 227 -11.66 0.20 29.52
N LEU A 228 -10.69 -0.23 28.70
CA LEU A 228 -10.65 0.08 27.26
C LEU A 228 -10.24 -1.17 26.47
N VAL A 229 -10.99 -1.43 25.41
CA VAL A 229 -10.58 -2.34 24.34
C VAL A 229 -10.26 -1.51 23.09
N LEU A 230 -9.01 -1.55 22.68
CA LEU A 230 -8.52 -0.87 21.47
C LEU A 230 -8.38 -1.89 20.34
N ASP A 231 -9.33 -1.91 19.40
CA ASP A 231 -9.32 -2.82 18.25
C ASP A 231 -8.55 -2.19 17.07
N LEU A 232 -7.30 -2.57 16.94
CA LEU A 232 -6.41 -2.10 15.84
C LEU A 232 -6.42 -3.05 14.64
N GLY A 233 -7.32 -4.03 14.62
CA GLY A 233 -7.46 -4.98 13.53
C GLY A 233 -8.38 -4.50 12.40
N THR A 234 -8.03 -4.90 11.18
CA THR A 234 -8.93 -4.86 10.04
C THR A 234 -8.70 -6.13 9.21
N PRO A 235 -9.68 -6.99 9.07
CA PRO A 235 -10.99 -6.95 9.75
C PRO A 235 -10.86 -6.97 11.28
N ARG A 236 -11.90 -6.57 12.00
CA ARG A 236 -11.92 -6.48 13.47
C ARG A 236 -11.39 -7.72 14.14
N ASN A 237 -10.65 -7.51 15.23
CA ASN A 237 -10.15 -8.60 16.07
C ASN A 237 -11.21 -9.12 17.06
N PHE A 238 -12.17 -8.28 17.41
CA PHE A 238 -13.16 -8.59 18.43
C PHE A 238 -14.59 -8.53 17.89
N ALA A 239 -15.45 -9.36 18.48
CA ALA A 239 -16.89 -9.37 18.25
C ALA A 239 -17.65 -9.62 19.57
N GLY A 240 -18.95 -9.32 19.56
CA GLY A 240 -19.82 -9.45 20.72
C GLY A 240 -20.05 -8.13 21.46
N GLY A 241 -20.76 -8.20 22.59
CA GLY A 241 -21.00 -7.10 23.51
C GLY A 241 -20.04 -7.15 24.70
N ALA A 242 -19.60 -6.01 25.19
CA ALA A 242 -18.79 -5.91 26.38
C ALA A 242 -19.24 -4.74 27.23
N GLU A 243 -18.99 -4.80 28.53
CA GLU A 243 -19.11 -3.65 29.43
C GLU A 243 -17.98 -2.63 29.18
N ALA A 244 -16.86 -3.08 28.59
CA ALA A 244 -15.72 -2.24 28.28
C ALA A 244 -16.00 -1.29 27.10
N ARG A 245 -15.42 -0.09 27.17
CA ARG A 245 -15.41 0.85 26.05
C ARG A 245 -14.53 0.30 24.92
N VAL A 246 -15.12 0.14 23.73
CA VAL A 246 -14.40 -0.29 22.53
C VAL A 246 -14.09 0.91 21.66
N VAL A 247 -12.82 1.10 21.31
CA VAL A 247 -12.34 2.09 20.32
C VAL A 247 -11.69 1.32 19.16
N THR A 248 -12.16 1.59 17.97
CA THR A 248 -11.69 0.91 16.75
C THR A 248 -10.72 1.78 15.94
N ILE A 249 -10.05 1.18 14.98
CA ILE A 249 -9.22 1.95 14.04
C ILE A 249 -10.06 2.94 13.23
N ALA A 250 -11.34 2.66 12.98
CA ALA A 250 -12.27 3.59 12.32
C ALA A 250 -12.53 4.84 13.16
N ASP A 251 -12.71 4.68 14.47
CA ASP A 251 -12.88 5.80 15.40
C ASP A 251 -11.63 6.68 15.45
N LEU A 252 -10.44 6.05 15.46
CA LEU A 252 -9.17 6.76 15.43
C LEU A 252 -8.97 7.55 14.14
N LEU A 253 -9.37 7.00 12.98
CA LEU A 253 -9.32 7.69 11.70
C LEU A 253 -10.27 8.89 11.66
N SER A 254 -11.49 8.72 12.16
CA SER A 254 -12.49 9.79 12.20
C SER A 254 -12.02 10.93 13.10
N ASP A 255 -11.46 10.65 14.26
CA ASP A 255 -10.89 11.65 15.16
C ASP A 255 -9.72 12.40 14.49
N GLU A 256 -8.80 11.70 13.82
CA GLU A 256 -7.68 12.31 13.11
C GLU A 256 -8.13 13.24 11.98
N ALA A 257 -9.14 12.82 11.21
CA ALA A 257 -9.69 13.61 10.11
C ALA A 257 -10.32 14.92 10.61
N GLY A 258 -10.78 14.98 11.85
CA GLY A 258 -11.35 16.19 12.47
C GLY A 258 -10.30 17.16 13.06
N ARG A 259 -9.03 16.78 13.17
CA ARG A 259 -7.99 17.62 13.78
C ARG A 259 -7.36 18.61 12.79
N PRO A 260 -7.49 19.94 12.97
CA PRO A 260 -6.99 20.93 11.99
C PRO A 260 -5.51 20.78 11.67
N HIS A 261 -4.66 20.49 12.66
CA HIS A 261 -3.23 20.30 12.46
C HIS A 261 -2.94 19.09 11.57
N SER A 262 -3.63 17.99 11.77
CA SER A 262 -3.48 16.78 10.94
C SER A 262 -3.95 17.00 9.51
N VAL A 263 -5.03 17.73 9.32
CA VAL A 263 -5.55 18.11 8.00
C VAL A 263 -4.54 18.98 7.26
N ALA A 264 -4.01 20.02 7.92
CA ALA A 264 -3.01 20.91 7.34
C ALA A 264 -1.72 20.15 6.98
N ARG A 265 -1.22 19.28 7.87
CA ARG A 265 -0.03 18.45 7.62
C ARG A 265 -0.24 17.50 6.44
N ARG A 266 -1.39 16.82 6.37
CA ARG A 266 -1.72 15.93 5.22
C ARG A 266 -1.82 16.73 3.92
N GLY A 267 -2.42 17.93 3.95
CA GLY A 267 -2.49 18.83 2.80
C GLY A 267 -1.11 19.20 2.26
N ALA A 268 -0.21 19.66 3.12
CA ALA A 268 1.15 20.01 2.73
C ALA A 268 1.95 18.82 2.17
N LEU A 269 1.82 17.64 2.79
CA LEU A 269 2.45 16.41 2.29
C LEU A 269 1.91 15.98 0.93
N ARG A 270 0.59 16.13 0.71
CA ARG A 270 -0.05 15.84 -0.57
C ARG A 270 0.47 16.76 -1.69
N GLU A 271 0.53 18.05 -1.45
CA GLU A 271 1.07 19.02 -2.42
C GLU A 271 2.52 18.71 -2.77
N ARG A 272 3.34 18.40 -1.75
CA ARG A 272 4.73 18.01 -1.97
C ARG A 272 4.83 16.72 -2.77
N LEU A 273 4.01 15.72 -2.45
CA LEU A 273 3.97 14.44 -3.14
C LEU A 273 3.58 14.59 -4.62
N HIS A 274 2.59 15.44 -4.91
CA HIS A 274 2.18 15.72 -6.30
C HIS A 274 3.32 16.40 -7.07
N THR A 275 4.07 17.31 -6.45
CA THR A 275 5.27 17.91 -7.06
C THR A 275 6.33 16.84 -7.39
N LEU A 276 6.54 15.87 -6.50
CA LEU A 276 7.47 14.77 -6.73
C LEU A 276 6.98 13.82 -7.84
N LEU A 277 5.67 13.55 -7.89
CA LEU A 277 5.05 12.78 -8.95
C LEU A 277 5.24 13.44 -10.32
N ASP A 278 5.02 14.75 -10.42
CA ASP A 278 5.21 15.50 -11.66
C ASP A 278 6.67 15.44 -12.15
N ARG A 279 7.64 15.51 -11.23
CA ARG A 279 9.06 15.31 -11.53
C ARG A 279 9.36 13.91 -12.06
N GLU A 280 8.81 12.88 -11.42
CA GLU A 280 8.98 11.48 -11.87
C GLU A 280 8.37 11.27 -13.27
N LEU A 281 7.21 11.87 -13.54
CA LEU A 281 6.58 11.82 -14.87
C LEU A 281 7.42 12.53 -15.92
N ALA A 282 7.96 13.71 -15.62
CA ALA A 282 8.85 14.45 -16.52
C ALA A 282 10.13 13.65 -16.83
N SER A 283 10.81 13.13 -15.81
CA SER A 283 12.01 12.30 -15.96
C SER A 283 11.77 11.05 -16.83
N ARG A 284 10.60 10.43 -16.70
CA ARG A 284 10.23 9.28 -17.55
C ARG A 284 9.99 9.66 -18.99
N ARG A 285 9.37 10.83 -19.24
CA ARG A 285 9.19 11.36 -20.61
C ARG A 285 10.55 11.63 -21.28
N GLU A 286 11.44 12.30 -20.55
CA GLU A 286 12.80 12.52 -21.02
C GLU A 286 13.50 11.20 -21.36
N THR A 287 13.44 10.22 -20.44
CA THR A 287 14.02 8.90 -20.67
C THR A 287 13.37 8.19 -21.88
N ALA A 288 12.05 8.29 -22.04
CA ALA A 288 11.34 7.68 -23.17
C ALA A 288 11.68 8.33 -24.50
N SER A 289 11.99 9.64 -24.52
CA SER A 289 12.39 10.39 -25.72
C SER A 289 13.85 10.15 -26.12
N THR A 290 14.65 9.51 -25.25
CA THR A 290 16.03 9.16 -25.60
C THR A 290 16.09 8.03 -26.63
N PRO A 291 17.15 7.96 -27.46
CA PRO A 291 17.37 6.83 -28.39
C PRO A 291 17.28 5.45 -27.71
N VAL A 292 17.81 5.35 -26.49
CA VAL A 292 17.73 4.13 -25.66
C VAL A 292 16.28 3.84 -25.25
N GLY A 293 15.52 4.87 -24.88
CA GLY A 293 14.10 4.75 -24.52
C GLY A 293 13.25 4.30 -25.71
N ALA A 294 13.44 4.92 -26.88
CA ALA A 294 12.74 4.58 -28.12
C ALA A 294 13.00 3.11 -28.54
N LEU A 295 14.28 2.69 -28.53
CA LEU A 295 14.66 1.31 -28.80
C LEU A 295 13.97 0.33 -27.84
N ARG A 296 14.06 0.56 -26.54
CA ARG A 296 13.45 -0.30 -25.52
C ARG A 296 11.94 -0.37 -25.66
N ALA A 297 11.28 0.75 -25.90
CA ALA A 297 9.84 0.82 -26.12
C ALA A 297 9.41 0.03 -27.38
N SER A 298 10.15 0.15 -28.49
CA SER A 298 9.88 -0.59 -29.72
C SER A 298 10.02 -2.11 -29.52
N VAL A 299 11.11 -2.54 -28.91
CA VAL A 299 11.34 -3.97 -28.65
C VAL A 299 10.29 -4.54 -27.69
N GLU A 300 9.88 -3.79 -26.68
CA GLU A 300 8.85 -4.21 -25.74
C GLU A 300 7.47 -4.33 -26.41
N ARG A 301 7.12 -3.42 -27.33
CA ARG A 301 5.92 -3.55 -28.17
C ARG A 301 5.96 -4.82 -29.04
N ALA A 302 7.10 -5.10 -29.66
CA ALA A 302 7.28 -6.32 -30.45
C ALA A 302 7.18 -7.58 -29.61
N ARG A 303 7.83 -7.59 -28.43
CA ARG A 303 7.76 -8.71 -27.47
C ARG A 303 6.32 -9.00 -27.07
N ARG A 304 5.52 -7.99 -26.76
CA ARG A 304 4.11 -8.17 -26.34
C ARG A 304 3.23 -8.73 -27.44
N ARG A 305 3.39 -8.22 -28.66
CA ARG A 305 2.66 -8.75 -29.83
C ARG A 305 2.97 -10.23 -30.02
N GLU A 306 4.24 -10.61 -29.91
CA GLU A 306 4.66 -12.00 -30.06
C GLU A 306 4.18 -12.87 -28.90
N LEU A 307 4.21 -12.34 -27.67
CA LEU A 307 3.75 -13.03 -26.49
C LEU A 307 2.25 -13.36 -26.58
N ALA A 308 1.43 -12.39 -27.01
CA ALA A 308 0.00 -12.61 -27.25
C ALA A 308 -0.25 -13.69 -28.34
N ARG A 309 0.57 -13.68 -29.40
CA ARG A 309 0.49 -14.68 -30.46
C ARG A 309 0.86 -16.09 -29.97
N ILE A 310 1.88 -16.21 -29.15
CA ILE A 310 2.32 -17.47 -28.58
C ILE A 310 1.30 -17.99 -27.55
N ALA A 311 0.82 -17.14 -26.66
CA ALA A 311 -0.19 -17.51 -25.66
C ALA A 311 -1.47 -18.04 -26.30
N ALA A 312 -1.90 -17.46 -27.42
CA ALA A 312 -3.06 -17.95 -28.16
C ALA A 312 -2.85 -19.34 -28.81
N ARG A 313 -1.59 -19.69 -29.13
CA ARG A 313 -1.24 -21.00 -29.76
C ARG A 313 -0.92 -22.06 -28.73
N HIS A 314 -0.46 -21.66 -27.56
CA HIS A 314 0.05 -22.52 -26.50
C HIS A 314 -0.62 -22.20 -25.15
N PRO A 315 -1.96 -22.42 -25.05
CA PRO A 315 -2.70 -22.13 -23.83
C PRO A 315 -2.27 -22.97 -22.62
N GLU A 316 -1.54 -24.05 -22.86
CA GLU A 316 -0.96 -24.93 -21.84
C GLU A 316 0.21 -24.27 -21.09
N ILE A 317 0.85 -23.22 -21.66
CA ILE A 317 1.97 -22.53 -21.01
C ILE A 317 1.43 -21.34 -20.21
N PRO A 318 1.68 -21.29 -18.89
CA PRO A 318 1.21 -20.17 -18.09
C PRO A 318 1.74 -18.82 -18.63
N PRO A 319 0.90 -17.80 -18.86
CA PRO A 319 1.31 -16.50 -19.40
C PRO A 319 2.45 -15.85 -18.63
N LYS A 320 2.44 -15.96 -17.29
CA LYS A 320 3.51 -15.45 -16.42
C LYS A 320 4.89 -16.09 -16.73
N THR A 321 4.91 -17.37 -17.08
CA THR A 321 6.15 -18.07 -17.43
C THR A 321 6.71 -17.55 -18.75
N LEU A 322 5.85 -17.39 -19.77
CA LEU A 322 6.23 -16.84 -21.06
C LEU A 322 6.72 -15.39 -20.94
N ASP A 323 6.02 -14.58 -20.13
CA ASP A 323 6.42 -13.20 -19.89
C ASP A 323 7.79 -13.11 -19.20
N ALA A 324 8.02 -13.89 -18.15
CA ALA A 324 9.29 -13.89 -17.42
C ALA A 324 10.47 -14.32 -18.30
N LEU A 325 10.29 -15.38 -19.11
CA LEU A 325 11.33 -15.88 -20.03
C LEU A 325 11.66 -14.85 -21.12
N THR A 326 10.62 -14.31 -21.79
CA THR A 326 10.83 -13.36 -22.88
C THR A 326 11.40 -12.04 -22.38
N ARG A 327 10.99 -11.57 -21.19
CA ARG A 327 11.54 -10.36 -20.54
C ARG A 327 13.02 -10.53 -20.19
N SER A 328 13.39 -11.68 -19.63
CA SER A 328 14.79 -12.00 -19.32
C SER A 328 15.65 -12.02 -20.57
N LEU A 329 15.18 -12.65 -21.65
CA LEU A 329 15.85 -12.71 -22.94
C LEU A 329 16.05 -11.32 -23.55
N VAL A 330 14.98 -10.53 -23.63
CA VAL A 330 15.02 -9.16 -24.18
C VAL A 330 16.00 -8.28 -23.38
N ASN A 331 15.95 -8.33 -22.05
CA ASN A 331 16.88 -7.56 -21.23
C ASN A 331 18.33 -7.95 -21.49
N ARG A 332 18.60 -9.23 -21.67
CA ARG A 332 19.96 -9.72 -21.97
C ARG A 332 20.45 -9.28 -23.36
N ILE A 333 19.59 -9.36 -24.37
CA ILE A 333 19.90 -8.91 -25.74
C ILE A 333 20.12 -7.40 -25.79
N LEU A 334 19.31 -6.61 -25.11
CA LEU A 334 19.38 -5.16 -25.13
C LEU A 334 20.46 -4.57 -24.22
N HIS A 335 21.09 -5.37 -23.36
CA HIS A 335 22.06 -4.85 -22.40
C HIS A 335 23.21 -4.13 -23.09
N GLU A 336 23.95 -4.84 -23.95
CA GLU A 336 25.11 -4.26 -24.64
C GLU A 336 24.76 -3.14 -25.62
N PRO A 337 23.74 -3.25 -26.51
CA PRO A 337 23.30 -2.14 -27.35
C PRO A 337 22.93 -0.88 -26.58
N THR A 338 22.22 -1.01 -25.44
CA THR A 338 21.84 0.16 -24.64
C THR A 338 23.03 0.81 -23.93
N GLU A 339 24.01 0.04 -23.47
CA GLU A 339 25.24 0.60 -22.90
C GLU A 339 26.08 1.34 -23.97
N ARG A 340 26.19 0.78 -25.16
CA ARG A 340 26.89 1.45 -26.27
C ARG A 340 26.19 2.76 -26.69
N LEU A 341 24.86 2.76 -26.79
CA LEU A 341 24.09 3.96 -27.09
C LEU A 341 24.29 5.05 -26.03
N ARG A 342 24.30 4.70 -24.76
CA ARG A 342 24.60 5.63 -23.67
C ARG A 342 26.02 6.20 -23.78
N ALA A 343 27.00 5.37 -24.13
CA ALA A 343 28.39 5.79 -24.28
C ALA A 343 28.60 6.76 -25.45
N LEU A 344 27.80 6.66 -26.52
CA LEU A 344 27.86 7.58 -27.69
C LEU A 344 27.30 8.96 -27.35
N GLY A 345 26.51 9.11 -26.31
CA GLY A 345 25.83 10.36 -25.99
C GLY A 345 24.62 10.66 -26.88
N GLU A 346 23.67 11.41 -26.34
CA GLU A 346 22.39 11.72 -27.03
C GLU A 346 22.54 12.55 -28.32
N GLY A 347 23.64 13.25 -28.49
CA GLY A 347 23.92 14.11 -29.66
C GLY A 347 24.53 13.38 -30.85
N SER A 348 24.85 12.08 -30.76
CA SER A 348 25.48 11.37 -31.87
C SER A 348 24.51 11.13 -33.02
N GLU A 349 25.02 11.21 -34.27
CA GLU A 349 24.24 10.97 -35.49
C GLU A 349 23.66 9.56 -35.51
N LEU A 350 24.44 8.58 -35.12
CA LEU A 350 24.02 7.18 -34.97
C LEU A 350 22.90 7.00 -33.94
N ALA A 351 22.95 7.71 -32.80
CA ALA A 351 21.91 7.66 -31.78
C ALA A 351 20.59 8.24 -32.33
N ARG A 352 20.65 9.32 -33.14
CA ARG A 352 19.49 9.94 -33.80
C ARG A 352 18.90 9.04 -34.90
N GLU A 353 19.73 8.40 -35.73
CA GLU A 353 19.28 7.45 -36.74
C GLU A 353 18.59 6.22 -36.10
N LEU A 354 19.16 5.69 -35.03
CA LEU A 354 18.53 4.58 -34.27
C LEU A 354 17.20 5.02 -33.65
N ALA A 355 17.12 6.23 -33.08
CA ALA A 355 15.85 6.75 -32.58
C ALA A 355 14.80 6.87 -33.67
N ALA A 356 15.16 7.33 -34.86
CA ALA A 356 14.27 7.42 -36.03
C ALA A 356 13.80 6.01 -36.46
N LEU A 357 14.69 5.03 -36.51
CA LEU A 357 14.35 3.64 -36.89
C LEU A 357 13.40 2.95 -35.91
N PHE A 358 13.42 3.32 -34.64
CA PHE A 358 12.60 2.70 -33.59
C PHE A 358 11.49 3.60 -33.06
N GLY A 359 11.48 4.90 -33.40
CA GLY A 359 10.50 5.89 -32.97
C GLY A 359 9.25 6.00 -33.83
N GLU A 360 9.32 5.62 -35.11
CA GLU A 360 8.20 5.66 -36.06
C GLU A 360 7.66 4.24 -36.28
N GLY A 361 6.64 3.90 -35.57
CA GLY A 361 5.86 2.70 -35.78
C GLY A 361 4.49 2.89 -35.16
N GLU A 362 3.55 3.39 -35.97
CA GLU A 362 2.11 3.32 -35.70
C GLU A 362 1.62 1.90 -35.40
#